data_06f93ba22c78ed9fff62a84cb5259e62
#
_entry.id   06f93ba22c78ed9fff62a84cb5259e62
#
_cell.length_a   1.000
_cell.length_b   1.000
_cell.length_c   1.000
_cell.angle_alpha   90.00
_cell.angle_beta   90.00
_cell.angle_gamma   90.00
#
_symmetry.space_group_name_H-M   'P 1'
#
loop_
_entity.id
_entity.type
_entity.pdbx_description
1 polymer ?
#
loop_
_entity_poly.entity_id
_entity_poly.type
_entity_poly.pdbx_seq_one_letter_code
_entity_poly.pdbx_strand_id
1 'polypeptide(L)'
;MIAVLIINYRTAAATLACLQAVLAQLPADGCVFLLDNGSGAADADALATAAAAHTNVYFEAGAANLGFAAGMNRLIERALPDPSVGELLLLNSDTLPAPEFIASMRAKLDPAQRIDMVAGTLLDSRDGGIDSLGITLYRSTLASNRKRDDEILLGPCGGCALLTRRLFEDLYTQHGEYFDESFFCYAEDTDLVLRSRWLGYRPAFAASASAQHAVSLSSGGPDNDFVLYHGIRNSLWWLIKDAPTGWLLRSLPWFIALHGGICLRHLRRGRLRVLWRLYRDAVRGVPAMLRKRRRIRASRRVAAREFTQWVEPHFYERDYLRRAWRELWQTTSKT
;
A
#
# COMPACT_ATOMS: atom_id res chain seq x y z
N MET A 1 5.13 -10.42 20.58
CA MET A 1 5.30 -11.29 19.41
C MET A 1 5.06 -10.49 18.12
N ILE A 2 5.80 -10.76 17.04
CA ILE A 2 5.55 -10.23 15.69
C ILE A 2 4.88 -11.29 14.81
N ALA A 3 3.87 -10.89 14.03
CA ALA A 3 3.26 -11.70 12.98
C ALA A 3 3.63 -11.10 11.61
N VAL A 4 4.23 -11.89 10.72
CA VAL A 4 4.51 -11.49 9.34
C VAL A 4 3.37 -11.97 8.45
N LEU A 5 2.78 -11.05 7.69
CA LEU A 5 1.62 -11.31 6.83
C LEU A 5 2.05 -11.27 5.36
N ILE A 6 1.90 -12.40 4.65
CA ILE A 6 2.31 -12.54 3.25
C ILE A 6 1.14 -13.06 2.42
N ILE A 7 0.86 -12.40 1.28
CA ILE A 7 -0.16 -12.86 0.32
C ILE A 7 0.53 -13.31 -0.95
N ASN A 8 0.33 -14.56 -1.33
CA ASN A 8 0.71 -15.09 -2.64
C ASN A 8 -0.43 -14.90 -3.65
N TYR A 9 -0.08 -14.49 -4.86
CA TYR A 9 -0.98 -14.62 -6.00
C TYR A 9 -0.17 -14.91 -7.26
N ARG A 10 -0.14 -16.20 -7.68
CA ARG A 10 0.56 -16.71 -8.88
C ARG A 10 2.07 -16.44 -8.90
N THR A 11 2.70 -16.42 -7.72
CA THR A 11 4.13 -16.11 -7.54
C THR A 11 4.79 -17.07 -6.54
N ALA A 12 4.38 -18.35 -6.47
CA ALA A 12 4.82 -19.27 -5.42
C ALA A 12 6.35 -19.33 -5.25
N ALA A 13 7.12 -19.35 -6.34
CA ALA A 13 8.58 -19.38 -6.25
C ALA A 13 9.17 -18.14 -5.53
N ALA A 14 8.67 -16.94 -5.83
CA ALA A 14 9.09 -15.72 -5.16
C ALA A 14 8.63 -15.73 -3.70
N THR A 15 7.39 -16.18 -3.44
CA THR A 15 6.83 -16.32 -2.10
C THR A 15 7.64 -17.25 -1.22
N LEU A 16 8.11 -18.37 -1.75
CA LEU A 16 8.98 -19.31 -1.03
C LEU A 16 10.33 -18.68 -0.67
N ALA A 17 10.93 -17.94 -1.59
CA ALA A 17 12.16 -17.21 -1.31
C ALA A 17 11.97 -16.13 -0.25
N CYS A 18 10.86 -15.38 -0.32
CA CYS A 18 10.47 -14.40 0.70
C CYS A 18 10.30 -15.07 2.08
N LEU A 19 9.55 -16.17 2.13
CA LEU A 19 9.31 -16.93 3.36
C LEU A 19 10.62 -17.39 4.01
N GLN A 20 11.55 -17.95 3.23
CA GLN A 20 12.86 -18.35 3.72
C GLN A 20 13.67 -17.19 4.29
N ALA A 21 13.70 -16.05 3.59
CA ALA A 21 14.41 -14.85 4.04
C ALA A 21 13.80 -14.26 5.33
N VAL A 22 12.47 -14.34 5.48
CA VAL A 22 11.76 -13.95 6.72
C VAL A 22 12.12 -14.90 7.84
N LEU A 23 12.01 -16.22 7.65
CA LEU A 23 12.26 -17.24 8.68
C LEU A 23 13.70 -17.17 9.21
N ALA A 24 14.67 -16.84 8.36
CA ALA A 24 16.09 -16.72 8.75
C ALA A 24 16.35 -15.61 9.79
N GLN A 25 15.44 -14.65 9.95
CA GLN A 25 15.58 -13.51 10.87
C GLN A 25 14.38 -13.31 11.81
N LEU A 26 13.39 -14.22 11.72
CA LEU A 26 12.21 -14.15 12.56
C LEU A 26 12.57 -14.41 14.02
N PRO A 27 12.19 -13.55 14.97
CA PRO A 27 12.39 -13.83 16.40
C PRO A 27 11.76 -15.16 16.82
N ALA A 28 12.30 -15.79 17.87
CA ALA A 28 11.88 -17.09 18.33
C ALA A 28 10.37 -17.17 18.69
N ASP A 29 9.80 -16.04 19.12
CA ASP A 29 8.37 -15.89 19.39
C ASP A 29 7.57 -15.40 18.15
N GLY A 30 8.22 -15.19 16.99
CA GLY A 30 7.58 -14.70 15.78
C GLY A 30 6.84 -15.79 15.01
N CYS A 31 5.85 -15.38 14.23
CA CYS A 31 5.09 -16.28 13.34
C CYS A 31 4.84 -15.65 11.97
N VAL A 32 4.49 -16.49 11.00
CA VAL A 32 4.13 -16.07 9.64
C VAL A 32 2.72 -16.56 9.33
N PHE A 33 1.89 -15.66 8.83
CA PHE A 33 0.60 -15.99 8.23
C PHE A 33 0.71 -15.83 6.72
N LEU A 34 0.53 -16.91 6.00
CA LEU A 34 0.69 -17.01 4.55
C LEU A 34 -0.65 -17.37 3.90
N LEU A 35 -1.14 -16.51 3.02
CA LEU A 35 -2.36 -16.74 2.23
C LEU A 35 -1.98 -16.98 0.76
N ASP A 36 -2.39 -18.12 0.21
CA ASP A 36 -2.54 -18.22 -1.24
C ASP A 36 -3.89 -17.62 -1.64
N ASN A 37 -3.87 -16.55 -2.39
CA ASN A 37 -5.05 -15.75 -2.73
C ASN A 37 -5.73 -16.26 -4.01
N GLY A 38 -5.93 -17.59 -4.13
CA GLY A 38 -6.62 -18.19 -5.25
C GLY A 38 -5.75 -18.34 -6.51
N SER A 39 -4.49 -18.71 -6.35
CA SER A 39 -3.56 -18.91 -7.47
C SER A 39 -3.80 -20.20 -8.26
N GLY A 40 -4.39 -21.22 -7.62
CA GLY A 40 -4.60 -22.57 -8.15
C GLY A 40 -3.79 -23.62 -7.40
N ALA A 41 -4.06 -24.91 -7.70
CA ALA A 41 -3.54 -26.03 -6.93
C ALA A 41 -2.01 -26.07 -6.86
N ALA A 42 -1.32 -25.83 -7.97
CA ALA A 42 0.15 -25.93 -8.02
C ALA A 42 0.85 -24.96 -7.05
N ASP A 43 0.41 -23.70 -6.99
CA ASP A 43 0.95 -22.71 -6.05
C ASP A 43 0.55 -23.10 -4.62
N ALA A 44 -0.72 -23.43 -4.39
CA ALA A 44 -1.24 -23.77 -3.07
C ALA A 44 -0.54 -24.99 -2.46
N ASP A 45 -0.32 -26.07 -3.24
CA ASP A 45 0.35 -27.28 -2.79
C ASP A 45 1.83 -27.03 -2.45
N ALA A 46 2.52 -26.23 -3.28
CA ALA A 46 3.92 -25.87 -3.03
C ALA A 46 4.06 -25.08 -1.72
N LEU A 47 3.18 -24.10 -1.50
CA LEU A 47 3.20 -23.26 -0.30
C LEU A 47 2.75 -24.04 0.95
N ALA A 48 1.74 -24.91 0.83
CA ALA A 48 1.31 -25.79 1.92
C ALA A 48 2.44 -26.72 2.38
N THR A 49 3.16 -27.32 1.42
CA THR A 49 4.29 -28.20 1.70
C THR A 49 5.41 -27.45 2.45
N ALA A 50 5.76 -26.25 2.00
CA ALA A 50 6.76 -25.45 2.65
C ALA A 50 6.34 -25.01 4.05
N ALA A 51 5.07 -24.57 4.22
CA ALA A 51 4.53 -24.17 5.51
C ALA A 51 4.51 -25.32 6.52
N ALA A 52 4.18 -26.53 6.11
CA ALA A 52 4.12 -27.71 6.98
C ALA A 52 5.48 -28.08 7.61
N ALA A 53 6.62 -27.60 7.05
CA ALA A 53 7.93 -27.81 7.62
C ALA A 53 8.21 -26.93 8.86
N HIS A 54 7.33 -25.96 9.17
CA HIS A 54 7.55 -24.96 10.23
C HIS A 54 6.31 -24.84 11.14
N THR A 55 6.49 -24.99 12.44
CA THR A 55 5.38 -24.93 13.43
C THR A 55 4.83 -23.52 13.63
N ASN A 56 5.55 -22.49 13.22
CA ASN A 56 5.19 -21.08 13.33
C ASN A 56 4.78 -20.43 12.01
N VAL A 57 4.51 -21.24 10.98
CA VAL A 57 3.97 -20.79 9.68
C VAL A 57 2.54 -21.29 9.54
N TYR A 58 1.59 -20.37 9.47
CA TYR A 58 0.16 -20.64 9.34
C TYR A 58 -0.29 -20.40 7.90
N PHE A 59 -0.45 -21.46 7.14
CA PHE A 59 -0.87 -21.39 5.74
C PHE A 59 -2.38 -21.47 5.58
N GLU A 60 -2.87 -20.78 4.56
CA GLU A 60 -4.25 -20.87 4.11
C GLU A 60 -4.33 -20.76 2.58
N ALA A 61 -5.12 -21.66 1.95
CA ALA A 61 -5.45 -21.59 0.53
C ALA A 61 -6.82 -20.93 0.33
N GLY A 62 -6.84 -19.79 -0.36
CA GLY A 62 -8.06 -19.11 -0.77
C GLY A 62 -8.69 -19.71 -2.00
N ALA A 63 -10.03 -19.73 -2.06
CA ALA A 63 -10.78 -20.24 -3.21
C ALA A 63 -10.76 -19.30 -4.43
N ALA A 64 -10.51 -18.00 -4.22
CA ALA A 64 -10.53 -16.97 -5.26
C ALA A 64 -9.63 -15.78 -4.87
N ASN A 65 -9.24 -14.98 -5.86
CA ASN A 65 -8.50 -13.75 -5.62
C ASN A 65 -9.39 -12.68 -4.99
N LEU A 66 -9.16 -12.40 -3.72
CA LEU A 66 -9.86 -11.38 -2.92
C LEU A 66 -9.32 -9.96 -3.13
N GLY A 67 -8.19 -9.82 -3.86
CA GLY A 67 -7.40 -8.59 -3.88
C GLY A 67 -6.49 -8.47 -2.65
N PHE A 68 -5.69 -7.40 -2.61
CA PHE A 68 -4.75 -7.16 -1.50
C PHE A 68 -5.50 -6.77 -0.21
N ALA A 69 -6.45 -5.85 -0.29
CA ALA A 69 -7.15 -5.32 0.87
C ALA A 69 -7.89 -6.41 1.67
N ALA A 70 -8.73 -7.21 1.00
CA ALA A 70 -9.47 -8.28 1.68
C ALA A 70 -8.56 -9.46 2.07
N GLY A 71 -7.53 -9.77 1.28
CA GLY A 71 -6.53 -10.77 1.64
C GLY A 71 -5.76 -10.40 2.91
N MET A 72 -5.33 -9.13 3.04
CA MET A 72 -4.68 -8.65 4.27
C MET A 72 -5.64 -8.62 5.47
N ASN A 73 -6.89 -8.19 5.29
CA ASN A 73 -7.89 -8.27 6.36
C ASN A 73 -8.02 -9.70 6.90
N ARG A 74 -8.10 -10.70 6.01
CA ARG A 74 -8.18 -12.11 6.39
C ARG A 74 -6.97 -12.57 7.21
N LEU A 75 -5.76 -12.13 6.85
CA LEU A 75 -4.55 -12.44 7.63
C LEU A 75 -4.52 -11.72 8.97
N ILE A 76 -4.93 -10.46 9.02
CA ILE A 76 -5.05 -9.67 10.26
C ILE A 76 -6.05 -10.32 11.21
N GLU A 77 -7.23 -10.73 10.72
CA GLU A 77 -8.28 -11.40 11.50
C GLU A 77 -7.83 -12.76 12.04
N ARG A 78 -6.89 -13.42 11.38
CA ARG A 78 -6.30 -14.67 11.88
C ARG A 78 -5.18 -14.44 12.89
N ALA A 79 -4.44 -13.34 12.77
CA ALA A 79 -3.32 -13.03 13.66
C ALA A 79 -3.79 -12.41 14.99
N LEU A 80 -4.74 -11.49 14.97
CA LEU A 80 -5.17 -10.73 16.14
C LEU A 80 -5.91 -11.53 17.25
N PRO A 81 -6.54 -12.70 17.01
CA PRO A 81 -7.08 -13.51 18.11
C PRO A 81 -6.02 -13.97 19.13
N ASP A 82 -4.76 -14.08 18.74
CA ASP A 82 -3.67 -14.31 19.68
C ASP A 82 -3.28 -12.97 20.36
N PRO A 83 -3.52 -12.81 21.68
CA PRO A 83 -3.22 -11.57 22.39
C PRO A 83 -1.72 -11.26 22.49
N SER A 84 -0.84 -12.23 22.25
CA SER A 84 0.61 -12.02 22.26
C SER A 84 1.11 -11.32 21.01
N VAL A 85 0.36 -11.34 19.89
CA VAL A 85 0.68 -10.59 18.67
C VAL A 85 0.54 -9.10 18.92
N GLY A 86 1.64 -8.40 19.08
CA GLY A 86 1.70 -6.95 19.30
C GLY A 86 2.05 -6.16 18.07
N GLU A 87 2.64 -6.81 17.07
CA GLU A 87 3.19 -6.19 15.85
C GLU A 87 2.83 -7.04 14.63
N LEU A 88 2.44 -6.38 13.54
CA LEU A 88 2.10 -7.02 12.27
C LEU A 88 2.99 -6.41 11.16
N LEU A 89 3.80 -7.24 10.53
CA LEU A 89 4.63 -6.88 9.38
C LEU A 89 3.93 -7.33 8.10
N LEU A 90 3.43 -6.39 7.32
CA LEU A 90 2.90 -6.63 5.99
C LEU A 90 4.05 -6.65 5.00
N LEU A 91 4.20 -7.72 4.24
CA LEU A 91 5.29 -7.90 3.30
C LEU A 91 4.78 -8.49 2.00
N ASN A 92 5.15 -7.88 0.86
CA ASN A 92 4.86 -8.45 -0.44
C ASN A 92 5.58 -9.80 -0.62
N SER A 93 4.92 -10.73 -1.28
CA SER A 93 5.46 -12.07 -1.53
C SER A 93 6.68 -12.11 -2.46
N ASP A 94 6.94 -11.04 -3.18
CA ASP A 94 8.07 -10.88 -4.10
C ASP A 94 9.18 -9.97 -3.55
N THR A 95 9.25 -9.86 -2.21
CA THR A 95 10.32 -9.15 -1.50
C THR A 95 11.32 -10.11 -0.87
N LEU A 96 12.59 -9.74 -0.89
CA LEU A 96 13.67 -10.45 -0.21
C LEU A 96 14.28 -9.52 0.85
N PRO A 97 13.82 -9.60 2.11
CA PRO A 97 14.37 -8.78 3.19
C PRO A 97 15.81 -9.15 3.48
N ALA A 98 16.67 -8.13 3.60
CA ALA A 98 18.06 -8.29 4.00
C ALA A 98 18.16 -8.73 5.48
N PRO A 99 19.31 -9.25 5.93
CA PRO A 99 19.54 -9.50 7.35
C PRO A 99 19.24 -8.27 8.21
N GLU A 100 18.77 -8.47 9.43
CA GLU A 100 18.40 -7.41 10.40
C GLU A 100 17.20 -6.53 9.96
N PHE A 101 16.52 -6.85 8.86
CA PHE A 101 15.39 -6.08 8.37
C PHE A 101 14.28 -5.94 9.43
N ILE A 102 13.85 -7.07 10.02
CA ILE A 102 12.79 -7.08 11.04
C ILE A 102 13.22 -6.30 12.28
N ALA A 103 14.44 -6.53 12.76
CA ALA A 103 14.97 -5.83 13.92
C ALA A 103 15.08 -4.32 13.69
N SER A 104 15.55 -3.91 12.51
CA SER A 104 15.66 -2.50 12.10
C SER A 104 14.30 -1.80 12.02
N MET A 105 13.26 -2.49 11.52
CA MET A 105 11.88 -1.97 11.50
C MET A 105 11.36 -1.77 12.93
N ARG A 106 11.50 -2.79 13.78
CA ARG A 106 11.02 -2.78 15.18
C ARG A 106 11.66 -1.68 16.00
N ALA A 107 12.95 -1.42 15.79
CA ALA A 107 13.71 -0.37 16.49
C ALA A 107 13.18 1.04 16.26
N LYS A 108 12.32 1.26 15.25
CA LYS A 108 11.68 2.55 14.95
C LYS A 108 10.30 2.74 15.57
N LEU A 109 9.71 1.68 16.14
CA LEU A 109 8.46 1.81 16.88
C LEU A 109 8.69 2.59 18.17
N ASP A 110 7.84 3.56 18.44
CA ASP A 110 7.79 4.30 19.70
C ASP A 110 6.33 4.60 20.08
N PRO A 111 5.67 3.66 20.78
CA PRO A 111 4.28 3.82 21.17
C PRO A 111 4.03 5.03 22.08
N ALA A 112 5.02 5.50 22.83
CA ALA A 112 4.89 6.68 23.67
C ALA A 112 4.72 7.96 22.84
N GLN A 113 5.40 8.02 21.69
CA GLN A 113 5.26 9.09 20.70
C GLN A 113 4.22 8.80 19.62
N ARG A 114 3.42 7.73 19.77
CA ARG A 114 2.45 7.24 18.78
C ARG A 114 3.06 6.94 17.41
N ILE A 115 4.31 6.49 17.39
CA ILE A 115 4.96 5.95 16.20
C ILE A 115 4.64 4.46 16.16
N ASP A 116 3.55 4.13 15.45
CA ASP A 116 2.94 2.81 15.37
C ASP A 116 2.94 2.25 13.94
N MET A 117 3.55 2.96 13.00
CA MET A 117 3.71 2.55 11.61
C MET A 117 5.10 2.90 11.12
N VAL A 118 5.79 1.90 10.57
CA VAL A 118 7.18 2.02 10.10
C VAL A 118 7.26 1.59 8.65
N ALA A 119 7.90 2.43 7.83
CA ALA A 119 8.26 2.13 6.45
C ALA A 119 9.71 1.63 6.39
N GLY A 120 9.96 0.59 5.62
CA GLY A 120 11.31 0.14 5.22
C GLY A 120 11.71 0.66 3.84
N THR A 121 12.88 0.25 3.39
CA THR A 121 13.42 0.53 2.06
C THR A 121 13.14 -0.65 1.13
N LEU A 122 12.42 -0.43 0.04
CA LEU A 122 12.29 -1.39 -1.06
C LEU A 122 13.23 -0.95 -2.20
N LEU A 123 14.06 -1.89 -2.66
CA LEU A 123 14.97 -1.71 -3.78
C LEU A 123 14.48 -2.53 -4.96
N ASP A 124 14.45 -1.94 -6.14
CA ASP A 124 14.13 -2.66 -7.39
C ASP A 124 15.20 -3.71 -7.67
N SER A 125 14.82 -4.99 -7.72
CA SER A 125 15.75 -6.11 -7.94
C SER A 125 16.41 -6.10 -9.32
N ARG A 126 15.91 -5.31 -10.28
CA ARG A 126 16.41 -5.23 -11.65
C ARG A 126 17.63 -4.32 -11.78
N ASP A 127 17.69 -3.24 -11.04
CA ASP A 127 18.75 -2.23 -11.15
C ASP A 127 19.31 -1.75 -9.79
N GLY A 128 18.76 -2.24 -8.67
CA GLY A 128 19.15 -1.83 -7.32
C GLY A 128 18.67 -0.42 -6.95
N GLY A 129 17.90 0.23 -7.79
CA GLY A 129 17.35 1.56 -7.51
C GLY A 129 16.27 1.55 -6.43
N ILE A 130 15.95 2.73 -5.90
CA ILE A 130 14.89 2.87 -4.89
C ILE A 130 13.52 2.63 -5.54
N ASP A 131 12.83 1.56 -5.11
CA ASP A 131 11.44 1.32 -5.47
C ASP A 131 10.48 2.03 -4.52
N SER A 132 10.69 1.94 -3.19
CA SER A 132 9.86 2.66 -2.21
C SER A 132 10.60 2.91 -0.90
N LEU A 133 10.42 4.11 -0.36
CA LEU A 133 10.77 4.49 1.02
C LEU A 133 9.49 4.79 1.83
N GLY A 134 8.38 4.13 1.51
CA GLY A 134 7.04 4.43 1.99
C GLY A 134 6.21 5.20 0.97
N ILE A 135 5.18 5.89 1.43
CA ILE A 135 4.24 6.67 0.62
C ILE A 135 4.48 8.16 0.83
N THR A 136 4.38 8.94 -0.23
CA THR A 136 4.25 10.41 -0.18
C THR A 136 2.97 10.86 -0.89
N LEU A 137 2.36 11.93 -0.39
CA LEU A 137 1.17 12.56 -0.98
C LEU A 137 1.58 13.88 -1.60
N TYR A 138 1.35 14.05 -2.90
CA TYR A 138 1.72 15.25 -3.63
C TYR A 138 0.61 16.29 -3.73
N ARG A 139 1.00 17.53 -4.02
CA ARG A 139 0.07 18.65 -4.26
C ARG A 139 -0.90 18.39 -5.41
N SER A 140 -0.54 17.56 -6.37
CA SER A 140 -1.41 17.10 -7.46
C SER A 140 -2.62 16.29 -6.99
N THR A 141 -2.74 15.98 -5.70
CA THR A 141 -3.75 15.10 -5.11
C THR A 141 -3.54 13.60 -5.37
N LEU A 142 -2.37 13.20 -5.82
CA LEU A 142 -1.99 11.81 -6.02
C LEU A 142 -0.96 11.37 -4.97
N ALA A 143 -1.15 10.20 -4.40
CA ALA A 143 -0.14 9.53 -3.60
C ALA A 143 0.68 8.59 -4.49
N SER A 144 1.95 8.41 -4.16
CA SER A 144 2.86 7.51 -4.86
C SER A 144 3.93 6.97 -3.91
N ASN A 145 4.70 5.98 -4.35
CA ASN A 145 5.87 5.54 -3.62
C ASN A 145 6.84 6.71 -3.43
N ARG A 146 7.24 6.94 -2.18
CA ARG A 146 8.29 7.89 -1.83
C ARG A 146 9.61 7.39 -2.38
N LYS A 147 10.29 8.19 -3.19
CA LYS A 147 11.54 7.83 -3.87
C LYS A 147 12.77 8.49 -3.27
N ARG A 148 12.58 9.44 -2.38
CA ARG A 148 13.65 10.26 -1.81
C ARG A 148 13.42 10.45 -0.31
N ASP A 149 14.48 10.48 0.44
CA ASP A 149 14.45 10.68 1.91
C ASP A 149 14.10 12.12 2.32
N ASP A 150 14.29 13.09 1.41
CA ASP A 150 13.91 14.50 1.61
C ASP A 150 12.43 14.81 1.30
N GLU A 151 11.67 13.84 0.77
CA GLU A 151 10.21 13.97 0.58
C GLU A 151 9.46 13.65 1.89
N ILE A 152 8.27 14.24 2.05
CA ILE A 152 7.42 14.02 3.23
C ILE A 152 6.94 12.55 3.25
N LEU A 153 7.23 11.85 4.33
CA LEU A 153 6.71 10.51 4.58
C LEU A 153 5.25 10.61 5.06
N LEU A 154 4.31 10.15 4.25
CA LEU A 154 2.92 9.99 4.66
C LEU A 154 2.76 8.77 5.58
N GLY A 155 3.34 7.65 5.20
CA GLY A 155 3.38 6.37 5.94
C GLY A 155 4.01 5.25 5.13
N PRO A 156 4.01 4.01 5.63
CA PRO A 156 4.52 2.85 4.90
C PRO A 156 3.64 2.48 3.71
N CYS A 157 4.23 1.89 2.66
CA CYS A 157 3.47 1.25 1.58
C CYS A 157 3.04 -0.17 1.99
N GLY A 158 1.94 -0.67 1.42
CA GLY A 158 1.37 -1.98 1.76
C GLY A 158 2.31 -3.16 1.57
N GLY A 159 3.30 -3.03 0.68
CA GLY A 159 4.30 -4.06 0.41
C GLY A 159 5.45 -4.14 1.43
N CYS A 160 5.56 -3.16 2.34
CA CYS A 160 6.60 -3.10 3.36
C CYS A 160 6.14 -2.19 4.52
N ALA A 161 5.34 -2.72 5.44
CA ALA A 161 4.73 -1.95 6.52
C ALA A 161 4.76 -2.71 7.84
N LEU A 162 5.45 -2.18 8.84
CA LEU A 162 5.31 -2.68 10.22
C LEU A 162 4.31 -1.79 10.96
N LEU A 163 3.28 -2.41 11.50
CA LEU A 163 2.16 -1.74 12.17
C LEU A 163 1.90 -2.42 13.53
N THR A 164 1.51 -1.65 14.54
CA THR A 164 1.18 -2.23 15.84
C THR A 164 -0.26 -2.74 15.89
N ARG A 165 -0.52 -3.75 16.75
CA ARG A 165 -1.87 -4.21 17.12
C ARG A 165 -2.77 -3.04 17.50
N ARG A 166 -2.28 -2.16 18.37
CA ARG A 166 -3.04 -1.00 18.86
C ARG A 166 -3.60 -0.14 17.73
N LEU A 167 -2.80 0.06 16.67
CA LEU A 167 -3.23 0.83 15.50
C LEU A 167 -4.38 0.12 14.78
N PHE A 168 -4.29 -1.19 14.55
CA PHE A 168 -5.36 -1.97 13.90
C PHE A 168 -6.63 -2.03 14.75
N GLU A 169 -6.53 -2.25 16.06
CA GLU A 169 -7.67 -2.25 16.98
C GLU A 169 -8.38 -0.89 16.99
N ASP A 170 -7.61 0.21 16.98
CA ASP A 170 -8.15 1.57 16.92
C ASP A 170 -8.86 1.84 15.58
N LEU A 171 -8.26 1.42 14.46
CA LEU A 171 -8.88 1.51 13.13
C LEU A 171 -10.21 0.75 13.09
N TYR A 172 -10.23 -0.48 13.56
CA TYR A 172 -11.44 -1.30 13.57
C TYR A 172 -12.52 -0.69 14.46
N THR A 173 -12.14 -0.28 15.68
CA THR A 173 -13.07 0.33 16.66
C THR A 173 -13.70 1.63 16.11
N GLN A 174 -12.90 2.49 15.46
CA GLN A 174 -13.35 3.79 15.01
C GLN A 174 -14.02 3.75 13.63
N HIS A 175 -13.53 2.88 12.73
CA HIS A 175 -13.96 2.89 11.33
C HIS A 175 -14.71 1.62 10.91
N GLY A 176 -14.61 0.50 11.69
CA GLY A 176 -15.25 -0.77 11.43
C GLY A 176 -14.54 -1.60 10.35
N GLU A 177 -13.29 -1.26 10.01
CA GLU A 177 -12.50 -1.95 8.99
C GLU A 177 -11.00 -1.73 9.23
N TYR A 178 -10.16 -2.70 8.91
CA TYR A 178 -8.71 -2.53 8.81
C TYR A 178 -8.37 -1.87 7.46
N PHE A 179 -8.30 -2.66 6.40
CA PHE A 179 -8.30 -2.15 5.02
C PHE A 179 -9.73 -2.02 4.49
N ASP A 180 -9.95 -1.04 3.64
CA ASP A 180 -11.22 -0.92 2.92
C ASP A 180 -11.23 -1.86 1.70
N GLU A 181 -11.96 -2.96 1.79
CA GLU A 181 -12.01 -4.02 0.77
C GLU A 181 -12.54 -3.55 -0.57
N SER A 182 -13.31 -2.45 -0.60
CA SER A 182 -13.81 -1.88 -1.86
C SER A 182 -12.70 -1.41 -2.80
N PHE A 183 -11.50 -1.17 -2.27
CA PHE A 183 -10.33 -0.82 -3.08
C PHE A 183 -9.81 -2.00 -3.90
N PHE A 184 -9.93 -3.23 -3.41
CA PHE A 184 -9.37 -4.44 -3.98
C PHE A 184 -7.83 -4.45 -3.93
N CYS A 185 -7.16 -3.57 -4.70
CA CYS A 185 -5.73 -3.29 -4.62
C CYS A 185 -5.41 -1.90 -5.17
N TYR A 186 -4.24 -1.36 -4.83
CA TYR A 186 -3.76 0.01 -5.06
C TYR A 186 -4.52 1.08 -4.28
N ALA A 187 -3.77 1.90 -3.57
CA ALA A 187 -4.19 3.01 -2.73
C ALA A 187 -5.01 2.62 -1.46
N GLU A 188 -5.22 1.33 -1.17
CA GLU A 188 -5.76 0.85 0.11
C GLU A 188 -4.80 1.13 1.27
N ASP A 189 -3.49 1.10 1.02
CA ASP A 189 -2.45 1.49 1.95
C ASP A 189 -2.45 2.99 2.23
N THR A 190 -2.64 3.81 1.22
CA THR A 190 -2.81 5.26 1.36
C THR A 190 -4.03 5.59 2.23
N ASP A 191 -5.16 4.92 1.99
CA ASP A 191 -6.37 5.05 2.81
C ASP A 191 -6.10 4.64 4.28
N LEU A 192 -5.49 3.48 4.51
CA LEU A 192 -5.16 3.00 5.85
C LEU A 192 -4.26 3.99 6.59
N VAL A 193 -3.20 4.45 5.94
CA VAL A 193 -2.25 5.41 6.51
C VAL A 193 -2.93 6.73 6.83
N LEU A 194 -3.76 7.28 5.94
CA LEU A 194 -4.48 8.52 6.19
C LEU A 194 -5.44 8.40 7.38
N ARG A 195 -6.18 7.29 7.46
CA ARG A 195 -7.05 7.00 8.62
C ARG A 195 -6.24 6.90 9.92
N SER A 196 -5.09 6.24 9.90
CA SER A 196 -4.18 6.15 11.04
C SER A 196 -3.67 7.53 11.47
N ARG A 197 -3.27 8.37 10.50
CA ARG A 197 -2.84 9.75 10.78
C ARG A 197 -3.97 10.59 11.39
N TRP A 198 -5.21 10.42 10.93
CA TRP A 198 -6.36 11.08 11.55
C TRP A 198 -6.61 10.65 13.00
N LEU A 199 -6.25 9.43 13.36
CA LEU A 199 -6.28 8.95 14.75
C LEU A 199 -5.05 9.40 15.57
N GLY A 200 -4.15 10.19 14.98
CA GLY A 200 -2.98 10.76 15.65
C GLY A 200 -1.74 9.85 15.64
N TYR A 201 -1.74 8.76 14.86
CA TYR A 201 -0.56 7.92 14.67
C TYR A 201 0.45 8.58 13.75
N ARG A 202 1.72 8.33 14.00
CA ARG A 202 2.85 8.93 13.26
C ARG A 202 3.65 7.84 12.57
N PRO A 203 4.14 8.08 11.34
CA PRO A 203 5.05 7.18 10.68
C PRO A 203 6.50 7.41 11.09
N ALA A 204 7.30 6.36 11.02
CA ALA A 204 8.76 6.44 11.00
C ALA A 204 9.32 5.74 9.76
N PHE A 205 10.57 6.04 9.44
CA PHE A 205 11.32 5.42 8.36
C PHE A 205 12.54 4.70 8.91
N ALA A 206 12.66 3.42 8.57
CA ALA A 206 13.79 2.56 8.92
C ALA A 206 14.71 2.42 7.71
N ALA A 207 15.63 3.36 7.52
CA ALA A 207 16.52 3.39 6.36
C ALA A 207 17.41 2.13 6.26
N SER A 208 17.80 1.53 7.41
CA SER A 208 18.60 0.30 7.47
C SER A 208 17.79 -0.97 7.18
N ALA A 209 16.45 -0.91 7.25
CA ALA A 209 15.58 -2.03 6.91
C ALA A 209 15.37 -2.07 5.38
N SER A 210 16.23 -2.77 4.67
CA SER A 210 16.15 -2.89 3.20
C SER A 210 15.68 -4.27 2.75
N ALA A 211 14.90 -4.30 1.66
CA ALA A 211 14.49 -5.52 0.99
C ALA A 211 14.55 -5.33 -0.53
N GLN A 212 15.00 -6.36 -1.26
CA GLN A 212 14.89 -6.41 -2.72
C GLN A 212 13.45 -6.70 -3.10
N HIS A 213 12.91 -6.04 -4.11
CA HIS A 213 11.53 -6.18 -4.57
C HIS A 213 11.51 -6.46 -6.08
N ALA A 214 10.86 -7.54 -6.47
CA ALA A 214 10.78 -7.94 -7.89
C ALA A 214 9.64 -7.26 -8.65
N VAL A 215 9.40 -6.03 -8.38
CA VAL A 215 8.39 -5.08 -8.87
C VAL A 215 7.41 -5.62 -9.92
N SER A 216 6.12 -5.64 -9.58
CA SER A 216 5.00 -5.92 -10.50
C SER A 216 4.93 -7.35 -11.08
N LEU A 217 5.46 -8.38 -10.40
CA LEU A 217 5.33 -9.76 -10.87
C LEU A 217 3.87 -10.20 -11.03
N SER A 218 3.00 -9.81 -10.10
CA SER A 218 1.58 -10.20 -10.11
C SER A 218 0.67 -9.27 -10.92
N SER A 219 1.09 -8.03 -11.22
CA SER A 219 0.24 -7.03 -11.88
C SER A 219 0.53 -6.82 -13.38
N GLY A 220 1.58 -7.44 -13.92
CA GLY A 220 1.92 -7.34 -15.36
C GLY A 220 2.55 -6.00 -15.78
N GLY A 221 3.10 -5.26 -14.82
CA GLY A 221 3.83 -4.02 -15.06
C GLY A 221 3.00 -2.73 -14.89
N PRO A 222 3.68 -1.57 -14.78
CA PRO A 222 3.04 -0.30 -14.39
C PRO A 222 2.14 0.30 -15.49
N ASP A 223 2.28 -0.10 -16.74
CA ASP A 223 1.55 0.48 -17.87
C ASP A 223 0.45 -0.45 -18.41
N ASN A 224 -0.32 -1.08 -17.51
CA ASN A 224 -1.46 -1.89 -17.89
C ASN A 224 -2.79 -1.28 -17.45
N ASP A 225 -3.89 -1.78 -18.04
CA ASP A 225 -5.25 -1.28 -17.81
C ASP A 225 -5.74 -1.54 -16.38
N PHE A 226 -5.24 -2.60 -15.73
CA PHE A 226 -5.59 -2.95 -14.36
C PHE A 226 -5.02 -1.93 -13.37
N VAL A 227 -3.74 -1.57 -13.51
CA VAL A 227 -3.07 -0.56 -12.69
C VAL A 227 -3.71 0.82 -12.89
N LEU A 228 -3.97 1.20 -14.15
CA LEU A 228 -4.64 2.46 -14.47
C LEU A 228 -6.04 2.53 -13.83
N TYR A 229 -6.84 1.46 -14.00
CA TYR A 229 -8.19 1.42 -13.48
C TYR A 229 -8.23 1.52 -11.95
N HIS A 230 -7.54 0.61 -11.26
CA HIS A 230 -7.57 0.59 -9.80
C HIS A 230 -6.85 1.79 -9.19
N GLY A 231 -5.65 2.13 -9.66
CA GLY A 231 -4.86 3.23 -9.12
C GLY A 231 -5.59 4.58 -9.18
N ILE A 232 -6.19 4.93 -10.33
CA ILE A 232 -6.88 6.23 -10.47
C ILE A 232 -8.26 6.22 -9.81
N ARG A 233 -9.07 5.14 -9.99
CA ARG A 233 -10.38 5.02 -9.31
C ARG A 233 -10.22 5.14 -7.80
N ASN A 234 -9.29 4.41 -7.23
CA ASN A 234 -9.07 4.35 -5.79
C ASN A 234 -8.48 5.64 -5.24
N SER A 235 -7.63 6.33 -6.03
CA SER A 235 -7.16 7.67 -5.67
C SER A 235 -8.31 8.67 -5.52
N LEU A 236 -9.32 8.60 -6.39
CA LEU A 236 -10.53 9.41 -6.23
C LEU A 236 -11.32 9.05 -4.97
N TRP A 237 -11.35 7.77 -4.60
CA TRP A 237 -12.10 7.32 -3.43
C TRP A 237 -11.45 7.76 -2.12
N TRP A 238 -10.13 7.59 -1.93
CA TRP A 238 -9.50 8.07 -0.71
C TRP A 238 -9.53 9.61 -0.62
N LEU A 239 -9.44 10.34 -1.74
CA LEU A 239 -9.63 11.79 -1.75
C LEU A 239 -10.99 12.19 -1.15
N ILE A 240 -12.06 11.55 -1.61
CA ILE A 240 -13.42 11.80 -1.10
C ILE A 240 -13.55 11.36 0.36
N LYS A 241 -12.98 10.20 0.71
CA LYS A 241 -13.09 9.58 2.03
C LYS A 241 -12.29 10.32 3.08
N ASP A 242 -11.01 10.63 2.83
CA ASP A 242 -10.04 11.01 3.85
C ASP A 242 -9.63 12.48 3.82
N ALA A 243 -9.57 13.11 2.64
CA ALA A 243 -9.03 14.46 2.53
C ALA A 243 -9.97 15.54 3.09
N PRO A 244 -9.46 16.59 3.78
CA PRO A 244 -10.28 17.69 4.28
C PRO A 244 -10.90 18.50 3.13
N THR A 245 -12.17 18.88 3.29
CA THR A 245 -12.90 19.67 2.26
C THR A 245 -12.18 20.95 1.88
N GLY A 246 -11.66 21.70 2.86
CA GLY A 246 -10.94 22.95 2.58
C GLY A 246 -9.63 22.76 1.83
N TRP A 247 -8.95 21.59 2.03
CA TRP A 247 -7.78 21.25 1.24
C TRP A 247 -8.17 20.83 -0.18
N LEU A 248 -9.22 20.01 -0.36
CA LEU A 248 -9.73 19.61 -1.68
C LEU A 248 -10.09 20.83 -2.54
N LEU A 249 -10.81 21.82 -1.98
CA LEU A 249 -11.18 23.02 -2.71
C LEU A 249 -9.94 23.82 -3.17
N ARG A 250 -8.92 23.95 -2.32
CA ARG A 250 -7.67 24.64 -2.67
C ARG A 250 -6.83 23.85 -3.68
N SER A 251 -6.95 22.53 -3.68
CA SER A 251 -6.21 21.64 -4.59
C SER A 251 -6.92 21.44 -5.93
N LEU A 252 -8.13 21.97 -6.12
CA LEU A 252 -8.95 21.77 -7.32
C LEU A 252 -8.22 22.10 -8.65
N PRO A 253 -7.45 23.20 -8.77
CA PRO A 253 -6.71 23.48 -10.00
C PRO A 253 -5.67 22.38 -10.33
N TRP A 254 -4.99 21.87 -9.32
CA TRP A 254 -3.99 20.80 -9.46
C TRP A 254 -4.62 19.46 -9.79
N PHE A 255 -5.77 19.17 -9.18
CA PHE A 255 -6.60 18.01 -9.50
C PHE A 255 -7.04 18.03 -10.97
N ILE A 256 -7.56 19.17 -11.46
CA ILE A 256 -7.99 19.33 -12.86
C ILE A 256 -6.80 19.15 -13.80
N ALA A 257 -5.65 19.75 -13.50
CA ALA A 257 -4.43 19.61 -14.30
C ALA A 257 -3.96 18.15 -14.37
N LEU A 258 -3.93 17.44 -13.24
CA LEU A 258 -3.56 16.03 -13.18
C LEU A 258 -4.50 15.16 -14.02
N HIS A 259 -5.81 15.22 -13.74
CA HIS A 259 -6.79 14.38 -14.42
C HIS A 259 -6.95 14.73 -15.90
N GLY A 260 -6.80 16.01 -16.28
CA GLY A 260 -6.70 16.43 -17.67
C GLY A 260 -5.51 15.80 -18.39
N GLY A 261 -4.33 15.79 -17.75
CA GLY A 261 -3.14 15.14 -18.27
C GLY A 261 -3.29 13.61 -18.39
N ILE A 262 -3.88 12.95 -17.38
CA ILE A 262 -4.18 11.52 -17.42
C ILE A 262 -5.13 11.20 -18.58
N CYS A 263 -6.24 11.94 -18.72
CA CYS A 263 -7.18 11.75 -19.81
C CYS A 263 -6.51 11.93 -21.17
N LEU A 264 -5.78 13.02 -21.38
CA LEU A 264 -5.10 13.30 -22.63
C LEU A 264 -4.09 12.19 -23.01
N ARG A 265 -3.25 11.77 -22.05
CA ARG A 265 -2.27 10.70 -22.24
C ARG A 265 -2.92 9.39 -22.65
N HIS A 266 -3.95 8.96 -21.94
CA HIS A 266 -4.57 7.66 -22.15
C HIS A 266 -5.58 7.64 -23.30
N LEU A 267 -6.20 8.78 -23.64
CA LEU A 267 -6.97 8.93 -24.89
C LEU A 267 -6.08 8.74 -26.13
N ARG A 268 -4.89 9.37 -26.14
CA ARG A 268 -3.90 9.18 -27.23
C ARG A 268 -3.40 7.73 -27.34
N ARG A 269 -3.45 6.96 -26.26
CA ARG A 269 -3.11 5.53 -26.22
C ARG A 269 -4.29 4.60 -26.52
N GLY A 270 -5.44 5.13 -26.93
CA GLY A 270 -6.64 4.36 -27.27
C GLY A 270 -7.38 3.74 -26.08
N ARG A 271 -7.08 4.17 -24.83
CA ARG A 271 -7.64 3.59 -23.60
C ARG A 271 -8.96 4.24 -23.14
N LEU A 272 -9.76 4.75 -24.06
CA LEU A 272 -11.03 5.43 -23.75
C LEU A 272 -11.98 4.55 -22.89
N ARG A 273 -12.08 3.26 -23.21
CA ARG A 273 -12.97 2.33 -22.47
C ARG A 273 -12.57 2.21 -21.01
N VAL A 274 -11.26 2.15 -20.72
CA VAL A 274 -10.75 2.05 -19.34
C VAL A 274 -11.00 3.36 -18.61
N LEU A 275 -10.71 4.51 -19.22
CA LEU A 275 -10.99 5.83 -18.64
C LEU A 275 -12.47 5.98 -18.30
N TRP A 276 -13.36 5.68 -19.23
CA TRP A 276 -14.81 5.77 -18.99
C TRP A 276 -15.24 4.87 -17.83
N ARG A 277 -14.75 3.62 -17.79
CA ARG A 277 -15.08 2.66 -16.74
C ARG A 277 -14.59 3.15 -15.37
N LEU A 278 -13.34 3.59 -15.26
CA LEU A 278 -12.77 4.04 -13.99
C LEU A 278 -13.49 5.26 -13.42
N TYR A 279 -13.80 6.29 -14.25
CA TYR A 279 -14.51 7.48 -13.76
C TYR A 279 -15.98 7.19 -13.44
N ARG A 280 -16.65 6.39 -14.25
CA ARG A 280 -18.01 5.92 -13.95
C ARG A 280 -18.07 5.20 -12.60
N ASP A 281 -17.15 4.27 -12.37
CA ASP A 281 -17.14 3.46 -11.14
C ASP A 281 -16.63 4.27 -9.94
N ALA A 282 -15.73 5.24 -10.14
CA ALA A 282 -15.38 6.22 -9.13
C ALA A 282 -16.61 7.01 -8.65
N VAL A 283 -17.42 7.52 -9.59
CA VAL A 283 -18.67 8.27 -9.27
C VAL A 283 -19.67 7.36 -8.56
N ARG A 284 -19.84 6.12 -9.00
CA ARG A 284 -20.76 5.15 -8.34
C ARG A 284 -20.38 4.86 -6.89
N GLY A 285 -19.08 4.88 -6.57
CA GLY A 285 -18.58 4.67 -5.21
C GLY A 285 -18.75 5.88 -4.28
N VAL A 286 -19.01 7.09 -4.81
CA VAL A 286 -19.08 8.33 -4.01
C VAL A 286 -20.01 8.22 -2.79
N PRO A 287 -21.24 7.71 -2.88
CA PRO A 287 -22.12 7.61 -1.72
C PRO A 287 -21.55 6.74 -0.59
N ALA A 288 -20.84 5.65 -0.93
CA ALA A 288 -20.18 4.79 0.03
C ALA A 288 -19.01 5.53 0.72
N MET A 289 -18.15 6.20 -0.07
CA MET A 289 -17.02 6.99 0.45
C MET A 289 -17.48 8.13 1.34
N LEU A 290 -18.58 8.80 1.01
CA LEU A 290 -19.16 9.86 1.85
C LEU A 290 -19.71 9.33 3.19
N ARG A 291 -20.29 8.12 3.21
CA ARG A 291 -20.68 7.48 4.49
C ARG A 291 -19.47 7.18 5.36
N LYS A 292 -18.40 6.59 4.81
CA LYS A 292 -17.14 6.31 5.51
C LYS A 292 -16.46 7.60 5.99
N ARG A 293 -16.44 8.64 5.15
CA ARG A 293 -15.94 9.97 5.52
C ARG A 293 -16.57 10.52 6.80
N ARG A 294 -17.88 10.31 7.02
CA ARG A 294 -18.57 10.80 8.23
C ARG A 294 -17.97 10.16 9.48
N ARG A 295 -17.70 8.84 9.47
CA ARG A 295 -17.06 8.13 10.59
C ARG A 295 -15.66 8.64 10.84
N ILE A 296 -14.84 8.76 9.79
CA ILE A 296 -13.46 9.26 9.89
C ILE A 296 -13.44 10.69 10.46
N ARG A 297 -14.33 11.57 10.01
CA ARG A 297 -14.41 12.93 10.53
C ARG A 297 -14.83 13.00 11.99
N ALA A 298 -15.71 12.12 12.44
CA ALA A 298 -16.17 12.05 13.82
C ALA A 298 -15.09 11.53 14.78
N SER A 299 -14.19 10.66 14.30
CA SER A 299 -13.14 10.03 15.12
C SER A 299 -11.79 10.76 15.10
N ARG A 300 -11.66 11.85 14.33
CA ARG A 300 -10.38 12.60 14.20
C ARG A 300 -9.88 13.08 15.55
N ARG A 301 -8.61 12.80 15.82
CA ARG A 301 -7.87 13.28 17.00
C ARG A 301 -6.89 14.41 16.68
N VAL A 302 -6.71 14.71 15.37
CA VAL A 302 -5.86 15.79 14.88
C VAL A 302 -6.65 16.80 14.06
N ALA A 303 -6.21 18.05 14.10
CA ALA A 303 -6.90 19.15 13.43
C ALA A 303 -6.79 19.02 11.90
N ALA A 304 -7.86 19.39 11.17
CA ALA A 304 -7.88 19.30 9.71
C ALA A 304 -6.77 20.12 9.03
N ARG A 305 -6.25 21.19 9.67
CA ARG A 305 -5.14 22.00 9.16
C ARG A 305 -3.82 21.24 9.09
N GLU A 306 -3.62 20.22 9.93
CA GLU A 306 -2.40 19.41 9.94
C GLU A 306 -2.23 18.58 8.67
N PHE A 307 -3.31 18.28 7.96
CA PHE A 307 -3.26 17.56 6.69
C PHE A 307 -2.29 18.20 5.67
N THR A 308 -2.18 19.53 5.67
CA THR A 308 -1.28 20.25 4.76
C THR A 308 0.20 19.92 5.03
N GLN A 309 0.55 19.55 6.26
CA GLN A 309 1.91 19.16 6.64
C GLN A 309 2.27 17.74 6.15
N TRP A 310 1.27 16.97 5.75
CA TRP A 310 1.47 15.62 5.21
C TRP A 310 1.61 15.61 3.69
N VAL A 311 1.46 16.78 3.05
CA VAL A 311 1.46 16.92 1.60
C VAL A 311 2.78 17.52 1.14
N GLU A 312 3.45 16.80 0.23
CA GLU A 312 4.64 17.27 -0.47
C GLU A 312 4.29 18.50 -1.34
N PRO A 313 5.02 19.63 -1.22
CA PRO A 313 4.68 20.85 -1.95
C PRO A 313 4.87 20.77 -3.46
N HIS A 314 5.63 19.78 -3.95
CA HIS A 314 5.79 19.54 -5.38
C HIS A 314 4.49 19.04 -6.02
N PHE A 315 4.33 19.34 -7.32
CA PHE A 315 3.16 18.87 -8.08
C PHE A 315 3.06 17.35 -8.08
N TYR A 316 4.14 16.67 -8.43
CA TYR A 316 4.30 15.23 -8.43
C TYR A 316 5.80 14.89 -8.32
N GLU A 317 6.19 13.62 -8.48
CA GLU A 317 7.59 13.18 -8.48
C GLU A 317 8.49 14.15 -9.23
N ARG A 318 9.67 14.44 -8.70
CA ARG A 318 10.66 15.27 -9.40
C ARG A 318 10.97 14.62 -10.75
N ASP A 319 11.14 15.44 -11.78
CA ASP A 319 11.34 15.03 -13.19
C ASP A 319 10.16 14.32 -13.88
N TYR A 320 9.02 14.09 -13.21
CA TYR A 320 7.84 13.49 -13.85
C TYR A 320 7.41 14.30 -15.09
N LEU A 321 7.29 15.61 -14.97
CA LEU A 321 6.88 16.47 -16.09
C LEU A 321 7.85 16.39 -17.27
N ARG A 322 9.17 16.31 -17.02
CA ARG A 322 10.19 16.12 -18.07
C ARG A 322 10.07 14.75 -18.73
N ARG A 323 9.80 13.68 -17.94
CA ARG A 323 9.57 12.32 -18.46
C ARG A 323 8.29 12.28 -19.28
N ALA A 324 7.19 12.77 -18.75
CA ALA A 324 5.89 12.80 -19.42
C ALA A 324 5.93 13.63 -20.72
N TRP A 325 6.65 14.77 -20.72
CA TRP A 325 6.85 15.58 -21.92
C TRP A 325 7.63 14.81 -22.99
N ARG A 326 8.74 14.17 -22.65
CA ARG A 326 9.51 13.35 -23.60
C ARG A 326 8.67 12.22 -24.21
N GLU A 327 7.90 11.51 -23.40
CA GLU A 327 7.02 10.44 -23.89
C GLU A 327 5.92 10.94 -24.84
N LEU A 328 5.37 12.12 -24.62
CA LEU A 328 4.37 12.71 -25.50
C LEU A 328 4.91 13.02 -26.90
N TRP A 329 6.20 13.38 -26.99
CA TRP A 329 6.84 13.72 -28.28
C TRP A 329 7.48 12.51 -28.97
N GLN A 330 7.93 11.50 -28.24
CA GLN A 330 8.49 10.27 -28.82
C GLN A 330 7.43 9.39 -29.49
N THR A 331 6.17 9.45 -29.08
CA THR A 331 5.06 8.74 -29.72
C THR A 331 4.64 9.34 -31.07
N THR A 332 5.00 10.58 -31.37
CA THR A 332 4.72 11.24 -32.65
C THR A 332 5.76 10.94 -33.74
N SER A 333 6.88 10.30 -33.43
CA SER A 333 7.94 9.98 -34.39
C SER A 333 7.92 8.52 -34.93
N LYS A 334 6.89 7.75 -34.61
CA LYS A 334 6.71 6.35 -35.04
C LYS A 334 5.47 6.12 -35.91
N THR A 335 4.92 7.16 -36.54
CA THR A 335 3.91 7.07 -37.60
C THR A 335 4.44 7.50 -38.94
#